data_678b49d5eaf9d8af050867e861cad422
#
_entry.id   678b49d5eaf9d8af050867e861cad422
#
_cell.length_a   1.000
_cell.length_b   1.000
_cell.length_c   1.000
_cell.angle_alpha   90.00
_cell.angle_beta   90.00
_cell.angle_gamma   90.00
#
_symmetry.space_group_name_H-M   'P 1'
#
loop_
_entity.id
_entity.type
_entity.pdbx_description
1 polymer ?
#
loop_
_entity_poly.entity_id
_entity_poly.type
_entity_poly.pdbx_seq_one_letter_code
_entity_poly.pdbx_strand_id
1 'polypeptide(L)'
;MKYIISVLIISIASVAYGQEDLPAGNDQFMKRQFEHTATAFKMLSYDRVAWVSSDSIQTLSKEELSTYGGQWFCYLDSAGRYHALYGAYDSTYTLTAHYLVDSASFAVNRTFGQFDTTLAVHYSKAYDLALARKNEFLGPEDRLRYNHFIFRSDTSIKVHFLPAFQPNGYMIYGAELHYTLSSDASEIIDTLEYFNEYRGYQSMPNKTISIVYEDLDYIPVGAVFFLLYYERQFKSIRIVTKDYVTTLIRGKDNEPSWFHVVRTPPKKKKKKKSNP
;
A
#
# COMPACT_ATOMS: atom_id res chain seq x y z
N MET A 1 2.91 -17.32 33.15
CA MET A 1 3.86 -17.19 32.05
C MET A 1 3.78 -15.74 31.55
N LYS A 2 4.83 -14.96 31.76
CA LYS A 2 4.88 -13.53 31.39
C LYS A 2 5.25 -13.46 29.92
N TYR A 3 4.35 -13.03 29.06
CA TYR A 3 4.67 -12.71 27.68
C TYR A 3 5.25 -11.31 27.61
N ILE A 4 6.49 -11.25 27.18
CA ILE A 4 7.24 -10.03 26.91
C ILE A 4 6.70 -9.50 25.60
N ILE A 5 6.08 -8.32 25.65
CA ILE A 5 5.73 -7.53 24.47
C ILE A 5 7.07 -7.02 23.91
N SER A 6 7.55 -7.66 22.86
CA SER A 6 8.69 -7.15 22.09
C SER A 6 8.22 -5.97 21.28
N VAL A 7 8.36 -4.78 21.82
CA VAL A 7 8.34 -3.54 21.06
C VAL A 7 9.53 -3.63 20.09
N LEU A 8 9.25 -3.71 18.80
CA LEU A 8 10.25 -3.74 17.73
C LEU A 8 10.93 -2.36 17.69
N ILE A 9 11.99 -2.21 18.49
CA ILE A 9 12.93 -1.10 18.35
C ILE A 9 13.75 -1.42 17.12
N ILE A 10 13.45 -0.72 16.01
CA ILE A 10 14.30 -0.74 14.82
C ILE A 10 15.62 -0.09 15.21
N SER A 11 16.59 -0.90 15.59
CA SER A 11 17.96 -0.47 15.76
C SER A 11 18.50 -0.11 14.38
N ILE A 12 18.67 1.18 14.13
CA ILE A 12 19.42 1.69 13.00
C ILE A 12 20.88 1.34 13.30
N ALA A 13 21.33 0.18 12.82
CA ALA A 13 22.75 -0.10 12.74
C ALA A 13 23.34 0.83 11.67
N SER A 14 23.86 1.96 12.10
CA SER A 14 24.70 2.84 11.29
C SER A 14 26.00 2.08 10.96
N VAL A 15 26.01 1.40 9.82
CA VAL A 15 27.24 0.91 9.22
C VAL A 15 27.92 2.14 8.61
N ALA A 16 28.94 2.65 9.32
CA ALA A 16 29.84 3.66 8.80
C ALA A 16 30.64 3.06 7.62
N TYR A 17 30.15 3.20 6.43
CA TYR A 17 30.93 3.13 5.19
C TYR A 17 31.19 4.56 4.72
N GLY A 18 32.44 4.83 4.33
CA GLY A 18 33.02 6.11 3.94
C GLY A 18 32.03 7.16 3.47
N GLN A 19 31.95 8.26 4.17
CA GLN A 19 31.25 9.48 3.78
C GLN A 19 31.92 10.08 2.54
N GLU A 20 31.65 9.53 1.37
CA GLU A 20 31.67 10.32 0.15
C GLU A 20 30.39 11.15 0.16
N ASP A 21 30.50 12.46 -0.09
CA ASP A 21 29.41 13.44 -0.04
C ASP A 21 28.11 12.91 -0.68
N LEU A 22 27.15 12.55 0.17
CA LEU A 22 25.81 12.14 -0.29
C LEU A 22 25.16 13.38 -0.92
N PRO A 23 24.46 13.23 -2.06
CA PRO A 23 23.81 14.35 -2.73
C PRO A 23 22.87 15.12 -1.79
N ALA A 24 22.86 16.44 -1.89
CA ALA A 24 21.89 17.28 -1.21
C ALA A 24 20.47 16.77 -1.52
N GLY A 25 19.70 16.39 -0.47
CA GLY A 25 18.36 15.78 -0.63
C GLY A 25 18.25 14.35 -0.10
N ASN A 26 19.35 13.70 0.26
CA ASN A 26 19.33 12.33 0.78
C ASN A 26 18.45 12.19 2.04
N ASP A 27 18.47 13.17 2.96
CA ASP A 27 17.67 13.13 4.18
C ASP A 27 16.17 13.13 3.88
N GLN A 28 15.72 13.93 2.90
CA GLN A 28 14.33 13.96 2.47
C GLN A 28 13.92 12.66 1.78
N PHE A 29 14.78 12.11 0.93
CA PHE A 29 14.56 10.80 0.31
C PHE A 29 14.42 9.71 1.38
N MET A 30 15.35 9.63 2.34
CA MET A 30 15.30 8.63 3.41
C MET A 30 14.08 8.78 4.31
N LYS A 31 13.69 10.02 4.65
CA LYS A 31 12.47 10.29 5.42
C LYS A 31 11.23 9.79 4.69
N ARG A 32 11.05 10.15 3.41
CA ARG A 32 9.92 9.66 2.59
C ARG A 32 9.94 8.14 2.48
N GLN A 33 11.11 7.53 2.25
CA GLN A 33 11.25 6.09 2.17
C GLN A 33 10.79 5.40 3.46
N PHE A 34 11.14 5.96 4.61
CA PHE A 34 10.68 5.44 5.91
C PHE A 34 9.15 5.54 6.05
N GLU A 35 8.57 6.69 5.74
CA GLU A 35 7.12 6.92 5.80
C GLU A 35 6.36 5.98 4.85
N HIS A 36 6.83 5.82 3.61
CA HIS A 36 6.23 4.93 2.62
C HIS A 36 6.37 3.46 3.02
N THR A 37 7.51 3.08 3.61
CA THR A 37 7.73 1.72 4.13
C THR A 37 6.75 1.41 5.26
N ALA A 38 6.60 2.33 6.23
CA ALA A 38 5.64 2.17 7.32
C ALA A 38 4.19 2.06 6.81
N THR A 39 3.84 2.87 5.80
CA THR A 39 2.52 2.83 5.17
C THR A 39 2.30 1.50 4.43
N ALA A 40 3.28 1.02 3.68
CA ALA A 40 3.20 -0.25 2.97
C ALA A 40 3.03 -1.44 3.93
N PHE A 41 3.69 -1.44 5.08
CA PHE A 41 3.47 -2.47 6.13
C PHE A 41 2.04 -2.42 6.69
N LYS A 42 1.46 -1.22 6.90
CA LYS A 42 0.04 -1.10 7.28
C LYS A 42 -0.87 -1.67 6.19
N MET A 43 -0.57 -1.41 4.92
CA MET A 43 -1.33 -1.97 3.79
C MET A 43 -1.25 -3.50 3.74
N LEU A 44 -0.07 -4.09 3.99
CA LEU A 44 0.08 -5.55 4.07
C LEU A 44 -0.79 -6.17 5.17
N SER A 45 -0.82 -5.54 6.34
CA SER A 45 -1.67 -5.98 7.44
C SER A 45 -3.16 -5.83 7.09
N TYR A 46 -3.54 -4.71 6.47
CA TYR A 46 -4.90 -4.45 5.99
C TYR A 46 -5.34 -5.51 4.96
N ASP A 47 -4.50 -5.79 3.98
CA ASP A 47 -4.75 -6.82 2.96
C ASP A 47 -4.90 -8.21 3.61
N ARG A 48 -4.05 -8.53 4.59
CA ARG A 48 -4.15 -9.81 5.32
C ARG A 48 -5.48 -9.93 6.07
N VAL A 49 -5.93 -8.84 6.72
CA VAL A 49 -7.24 -8.79 7.38
C VAL A 49 -8.36 -9.01 6.37
N ALA A 50 -8.27 -8.37 5.18
CA ALA A 50 -9.22 -8.57 4.10
C ALA A 50 -9.34 -10.05 3.71
N TRP A 51 -8.22 -10.71 3.48
CA TRP A 51 -8.17 -12.12 3.10
C TRP A 51 -8.85 -13.01 4.14
N VAL A 52 -8.41 -12.95 5.40
CA VAL A 52 -8.92 -13.86 6.43
C VAL A 52 -10.38 -13.58 6.80
N SER A 53 -10.85 -12.33 6.71
CA SER A 53 -12.24 -11.99 7.03
C SER A 53 -13.18 -12.22 5.84
N SER A 54 -12.70 -12.11 4.59
CA SER A 54 -13.51 -12.40 3.41
C SER A 54 -13.90 -13.88 3.28
N ASP A 55 -13.04 -14.78 3.71
CA ASP A 55 -13.40 -16.21 3.80
C ASP A 55 -14.58 -16.43 4.76
N SER A 56 -14.62 -15.65 5.86
CA SER A 56 -15.71 -15.73 6.84
C SER A 56 -17.01 -15.12 6.33
N ILE A 57 -16.98 -14.03 5.54
CA ILE A 57 -18.20 -13.43 4.97
C ILE A 57 -18.89 -14.38 3.98
N GLN A 58 -18.13 -15.21 3.26
CA GLN A 58 -18.68 -16.19 2.32
C GLN A 58 -19.50 -17.30 2.99
N THR A 59 -19.37 -17.45 4.31
CA THR A 59 -20.14 -18.45 5.07
C THR A 59 -21.50 -17.92 5.55
N LEU A 60 -21.82 -16.65 5.32
CA LEU A 60 -23.09 -16.06 5.71
C LEU A 60 -24.25 -16.57 4.84
N SER A 61 -25.45 -16.54 5.41
CA SER A 61 -26.67 -16.87 4.66
C SER A 61 -26.95 -15.84 3.57
N LYS A 62 -27.78 -16.22 2.60
CA LYS A 62 -28.21 -15.29 1.53
C LYS A 62 -28.95 -14.09 2.08
N GLU A 63 -29.74 -14.28 3.15
CA GLU A 63 -30.48 -13.25 3.84
C GLU A 63 -29.54 -12.23 4.46
N GLU A 64 -28.50 -12.68 5.14
CA GLU A 64 -27.48 -11.80 5.73
C GLU A 64 -26.73 -11.05 4.64
N LEU A 65 -26.32 -11.74 3.57
CA LEU A 65 -25.61 -11.11 2.45
C LEU A 65 -26.47 -10.12 1.66
N SER A 66 -27.81 -10.19 1.75
CA SER A 66 -28.70 -9.25 1.05
C SER A 66 -28.52 -7.79 1.51
N THR A 67 -28.01 -7.57 2.70
CA THR A 67 -27.70 -6.23 3.24
C THR A 67 -26.29 -5.74 2.87
N TYR A 68 -25.47 -6.56 2.21
CA TYR A 68 -24.11 -6.21 1.84
C TYR A 68 -24.08 -5.38 0.56
N GLY A 69 -23.79 -4.09 0.69
CA GLY A 69 -23.68 -3.14 -0.42
C GLY A 69 -22.31 -3.07 -1.08
N GLY A 70 -21.42 -4.04 -0.81
CA GLY A 70 -20.08 -4.10 -1.41
C GLY A 70 -19.01 -3.23 -0.75
N GLN A 71 -19.35 -2.50 0.32
CA GLN A 71 -18.35 -1.73 1.06
C GLN A 71 -17.75 -2.56 2.20
N TRP A 72 -16.44 -2.57 2.27
CA TRP A 72 -15.72 -3.14 3.39
C TRP A 72 -14.48 -2.28 3.71
N PHE A 73 -14.10 -2.27 4.96
CA PHE A 73 -12.87 -1.65 5.43
C PHE A 73 -12.48 -2.22 6.79
N CYS A 74 -11.25 -1.98 7.19
CA CYS A 74 -10.83 -2.33 8.54
C CYS A 74 -10.08 -1.18 9.21
N TYR A 75 -10.08 -1.18 10.52
CA TYR A 75 -9.28 -0.29 11.36
C TYR A 75 -8.71 -1.05 12.55
N LEU A 76 -7.59 -0.58 13.08
CA LEU A 76 -6.94 -1.13 14.26
C LEU A 76 -7.41 -0.36 15.49
N ASP A 77 -7.88 -1.06 16.50
CA ASP A 77 -8.25 -0.45 17.80
C ASP A 77 -7.01 -0.28 18.71
N SER A 78 -7.19 0.43 19.83
CA SER A 78 -6.14 0.65 20.82
C SER A 78 -5.68 -0.62 21.55
N ALA A 79 -6.45 -1.69 21.48
CA ALA A 79 -6.11 -3.01 22.03
C ALA A 79 -5.31 -3.88 21.03
N GLY A 80 -4.99 -3.36 19.84
CA GLY A 80 -4.24 -4.08 18.81
C GLY A 80 -5.08 -5.11 18.06
N ARG A 81 -6.40 -4.91 17.95
CA ARG A 81 -7.29 -5.78 17.17
C ARG A 81 -7.81 -5.04 15.97
N TYR A 82 -7.88 -5.70 14.84
CA TYR A 82 -8.57 -5.16 13.69
C TYR A 82 -10.07 -5.39 13.78
N HIS A 83 -10.82 -4.35 13.49
CA HIS A 83 -12.25 -4.42 13.23
C HIS A 83 -12.44 -4.45 11.71
N ALA A 84 -12.88 -5.58 11.16
CA ALA A 84 -13.25 -5.70 9.76
C ALA A 84 -14.77 -5.57 9.62
N LEU A 85 -15.21 -4.52 8.94
CA LEU A 85 -16.62 -4.16 8.77
C LEU A 85 -17.04 -4.39 7.32
N TYR A 86 -18.15 -5.08 7.14
CA TYR A 86 -18.78 -5.32 5.85
C TYR A 86 -20.20 -4.73 5.90
N GLY A 87 -20.57 -3.93 4.91
CA GLY A 87 -21.85 -3.26 4.95
C GLY A 87 -22.21 -2.50 3.69
N ALA A 88 -23.14 -1.58 3.86
CA ALA A 88 -23.59 -0.63 2.85
C ALA A 88 -23.68 0.77 3.44
N TYR A 89 -23.52 1.78 2.60
CA TYR A 89 -23.70 3.18 2.96
C TYR A 89 -24.62 3.85 1.95
N ASP A 90 -25.68 4.46 2.45
CA ASP A 90 -26.58 5.33 1.66
C ASP A 90 -26.64 6.76 2.22
N SER A 91 -26.89 6.93 3.46
CA SER A 91 -26.81 8.14 4.28
C SER A 91 -26.37 7.79 5.71
N THR A 92 -26.53 6.52 6.05
CA THR A 92 -26.09 5.89 7.28
C THR A 92 -25.33 4.60 6.92
N TYR A 93 -24.45 4.14 7.81
CA TYR A 93 -23.77 2.87 7.59
C TYR A 93 -24.61 1.72 8.13
N THR A 94 -25.02 0.82 7.24
CA THR A 94 -25.72 -0.43 7.56
C THR A 94 -24.72 -1.57 7.62
N LEU A 95 -24.53 -2.13 8.81
CA LEU A 95 -23.60 -3.24 9.04
C LEU A 95 -24.23 -4.57 8.61
N THR A 96 -23.53 -5.31 7.76
CA THR A 96 -23.87 -6.72 7.41
C THR A 96 -23.12 -7.69 8.31
N ALA A 97 -21.83 -7.49 8.51
CA ALA A 97 -21.01 -8.33 9.37
C ALA A 97 -19.84 -7.54 9.98
N HIS A 98 -19.48 -7.92 11.20
CA HIS A 98 -18.35 -7.38 11.94
C HIS A 98 -17.47 -8.52 12.43
N TYR A 99 -16.19 -8.46 12.09
CA TYR A 99 -15.20 -9.42 12.55
C TYR A 99 -14.11 -8.71 13.33
N LEU A 100 -13.73 -9.31 14.46
CA LEU A 100 -12.50 -8.97 15.15
C LEU A 100 -11.39 -9.89 14.67
N VAL A 101 -10.28 -9.29 14.23
CA VAL A 101 -9.11 -10.03 13.76
C VAL A 101 -7.93 -9.66 14.65
N ASP A 102 -7.33 -10.65 15.29
CA ASP A 102 -6.14 -10.46 16.13
C ASP A 102 -4.95 -10.07 15.27
N SER A 103 -4.25 -8.99 15.64
CA SER A 103 -3.18 -8.44 14.79
C SER A 103 -1.91 -9.31 14.73
N ALA A 104 -1.72 -10.24 15.68
CA ALA A 104 -0.54 -11.10 15.74
C ALA A 104 -0.79 -12.46 15.08
N SER A 105 -1.92 -13.09 15.35
CA SER A 105 -2.27 -14.42 14.85
C SER A 105 -3.13 -14.42 13.59
N PHE A 106 -3.80 -13.29 13.30
CA PHE A 106 -4.85 -13.15 12.30
C PHE A 106 -6.03 -14.11 12.51
N ALA A 107 -6.25 -14.53 13.75
CA ALA A 107 -7.46 -15.28 14.12
C ALA A 107 -8.70 -14.40 13.98
N VAL A 108 -9.72 -14.90 13.29
CA VAL A 108 -10.96 -14.18 12.96
C VAL A 108 -12.09 -14.66 13.87
N ASN A 109 -12.78 -13.70 14.48
CA ASN A 109 -13.96 -13.98 15.30
C ASN A 109 -15.10 -13.04 14.89
N ARG A 110 -16.24 -13.58 14.50
CA ARG A 110 -17.43 -12.79 14.27
C ARG A 110 -17.90 -12.19 15.60
N THR A 111 -18.29 -10.94 15.58
CA THR A 111 -18.79 -10.24 16.77
C THR A 111 -20.08 -9.49 16.45
N PHE A 112 -20.92 -9.32 17.47
CA PHE A 112 -22.11 -8.46 17.47
C PHE A 112 -21.91 -7.26 18.42
N GLY A 113 -20.66 -7.06 18.86
CA GLY A 113 -20.30 -5.95 19.73
C GLY A 113 -20.34 -4.60 19.02
N GLN A 114 -20.19 -3.56 19.81
CA GLN A 114 -20.15 -2.19 19.32
C GLN A 114 -18.92 -1.97 18.42
N PHE A 115 -19.07 -1.09 17.45
CA PHE A 115 -18.02 -0.57 16.59
C PHE A 115 -18.15 0.96 16.49
N ASP A 116 -17.11 1.63 16.02
CA ASP A 116 -17.15 3.08 15.81
C ASP A 116 -17.98 3.40 14.56
N THR A 117 -19.25 3.73 14.78
CA THR A 117 -20.19 4.08 13.70
C THR A 117 -19.82 5.39 13.01
N THR A 118 -19.25 6.36 13.74
CA THR A 118 -18.78 7.62 13.15
C THR A 118 -17.61 7.35 12.21
N LEU A 119 -16.65 6.53 12.61
CA LEU A 119 -15.56 6.11 11.76
C LEU A 119 -16.06 5.35 10.53
N ALA A 120 -17.03 4.46 10.69
CA ALA A 120 -17.62 3.71 9.59
C ALA A 120 -18.26 4.64 8.54
N VAL A 121 -19.02 5.64 8.97
CA VAL A 121 -19.59 6.67 8.09
C VAL A 121 -18.51 7.47 7.37
N HIS A 122 -17.48 7.92 8.10
CA HIS A 122 -16.39 8.70 7.48
C HIS A 122 -15.60 7.86 6.47
N TYR A 123 -15.31 6.59 6.76
CA TYR A 123 -14.62 5.70 5.83
C TYR A 123 -15.44 5.42 4.58
N SER A 124 -16.75 5.22 4.73
CA SER A 124 -17.66 5.03 3.60
C SER A 124 -17.70 6.25 2.68
N LYS A 125 -17.89 7.45 3.25
CA LYS A 125 -17.84 8.70 2.50
C LYS A 125 -16.50 8.90 1.79
N ALA A 126 -15.38 8.67 2.51
CA ALA A 126 -14.05 8.80 1.94
C ALA A 126 -13.84 7.83 0.77
N TYR A 127 -14.28 6.59 0.92
CA TYR A 127 -14.23 5.60 -0.15
C TYR A 127 -15.04 6.02 -1.37
N ASP A 128 -16.28 6.46 -1.19
CA ASP A 128 -17.17 6.85 -2.29
C ASP A 128 -16.62 8.06 -3.05
N LEU A 129 -16.15 9.10 -2.35
CA LEU A 129 -15.53 10.26 -2.99
C LEU A 129 -14.26 9.89 -3.75
N ALA A 130 -13.38 9.09 -3.14
CA ALA A 130 -12.15 8.66 -3.76
C ALA A 130 -12.42 7.71 -4.95
N LEU A 131 -13.41 6.84 -4.85
CA LEU A 131 -13.83 5.95 -5.94
C LEU A 131 -14.42 6.73 -7.13
N ALA A 132 -15.25 7.73 -6.85
CA ALA A 132 -15.78 8.61 -7.89
C ALA A 132 -14.66 9.33 -8.63
N ARG A 133 -13.70 9.90 -7.88
CA ARG A 133 -12.53 10.58 -8.46
C ARG A 133 -11.64 9.62 -9.27
N LYS A 134 -11.37 8.42 -8.74
CA LYS A 134 -10.65 7.37 -9.46
C LYS A 134 -11.31 7.05 -10.80
N ASN A 135 -12.62 6.84 -10.80
CA ASN A 135 -13.37 6.49 -12.00
C ASN A 135 -13.40 7.64 -13.03
N GLU A 136 -13.48 8.89 -12.57
CA GLU A 136 -13.34 10.07 -13.42
C GLU A 136 -11.96 10.12 -14.08
N PHE A 137 -10.89 9.91 -13.31
CA PHE A 137 -9.52 9.97 -13.78
C PHE A 137 -9.18 8.86 -14.78
N LEU A 138 -9.52 7.60 -14.46
CA LEU A 138 -9.18 6.45 -15.30
C LEU A 138 -10.12 6.30 -16.52
N GLY A 139 -11.36 6.78 -16.40
CA GLY A 139 -12.36 6.64 -17.43
C GLY A 139 -12.94 5.22 -17.54
N PRO A 140 -13.94 5.03 -18.42
CA PRO A 140 -14.72 3.79 -18.53
C PRO A 140 -13.95 2.61 -19.16
N GLU A 141 -12.84 2.88 -19.81
CA GLU A 141 -12.04 1.85 -20.50
C GLU A 141 -11.05 1.13 -19.57
N ASP A 142 -10.86 1.62 -18.33
CA ASP A 142 -9.98 0.96 -17.38
C ASP A 142 -10.51 -0.42 -16.99
N ARG A 143 -9.66 -1.43 -17.09
CA ARG A 143 -9.98 -2.84 -16.79
C ARG A 143 -9.18 -3.39 -15.61
N LEU A 144 -8.35 -2.57 -14.98
CA LEU A 144 -7.57 -3.01 -13.84
C LEU A 144 -8.46 -3.21 -12.62
N ARG A 145 -8.19 -4.28 -11.90
CA ARG A 145 -8.72 -4.47 -10.56
C ARG A 145 -7.83 -3.76 -9.56
N TYR A 146 -8.45 -3.12 -8.60
CA TYR A 146 -7.77 -2.38 -7.54
C TYR A 146 -8.17 -2.92 -6.18
N ASN A 147 -7.18 -3.03 -5.29
CA ASN A 147 -7.40 -3.08 -3.86
C ASN A 147 -7.48 -1.65 -3.32
N HIS A 148 -8.27 -1.43 -2.28
CA HIS A 148 -8.30 -0.15 -1.59
C HIS A 148 -7.82 -0.30 -0.14
N PHE A 149 -7.21 0.76 0.36
CA PHE A 149 -6.70 0.84 1.72
C PHE A 149 -7.11 2.20 2.29
N ILE A 150 -7.72 2.20 3.48
CA ILE A 150 -8.23 3.41 4.11
C ILE A 150 -7.57 3.56 5.47
N PHE A 151 -6.94 4.72 5.71
CA PHE A 151 -6.28 5.03 6.98
C PHE A 151 -6.69 6.41 7.47
N ARG A 152 -6.93 6.53 8.77
CA ARG A 152 -7.23 7.79 9.42
C ARG A 152 -6.05 8.28 10.23
N SER A 153 -5.80 9.58 10.18
CA SER A 153 -5.01 10.35 11.13
C SER A 153 -5.92 11.33 11.87
N ASP A 154 -5.36 12.11 12.78
CA ASP A 154 -6.12 13.13 13.52
C ASP A 154 -6.70 14.22 12.60
N THR A 155 -6.06 14.48 11.48
CA THR A 155 -6.38 15.60 10.58
C THR A 155 -6.94 15.20 9.23
N SER A 156 -6.85 13.92 8.84
CA SER A 156 -7.22 13.48 7.48
C SER A 156 -7.54 11.99 7.39
N ILE A 157 -8.22 11.64 6.31
CA ILE A 157 -8.41 10.25 5.88
C ILE A 157 -7.66 10.06 4.57
N LYS A 158 -6.87 9.00 4.46
CA LYS A 158 -6.16 8.63 3.24
C LYS A 158 -6.79 7.39 2.63
N VAL A 159 -7.12 7.47 1.36
CA VAL A 159 -7.60 6.34 0.55
C VAL A 159 -6.59 6.07 -0.53
N HIS A 160 -6.10 4.84 -0.59
CA HIS A 160 -5.16 4.40 -1.60
C HIS A 160 -5.79 3.31 -2.45
N PHE A 161 -5.69 3.43 -3.76
CA PHE A 161 -6.01 2.38 -4.70
C PHE A 161 -4.71 1.86 -5.34
N LEU A 162 -4.41 0.61 -5.11
CA LEU A 162 -3.27 -0.07 -5.72
C LEU A 162 -3.77 -1.22 -6.60
N PRO A 163 -3.12 -1.48 -7.75
CA PRO A 163 -3.49 -2.61 -8.58
C PRO A 163 -3.49 -3.92 -7.77
N ALA A 164 -4.61 -4.61 -7.80
CA ALA A 164 -4.73 -5.94 -7.24
C ALA A 164 -3.98 -6.97 -8.11
N PHE A 165 -3.82 -8.19 -7.59
CA PHE A 165 -3.42 -9.32 -8.41
C PHE A 165 -4.48 -9.58 -9.48
N GLN A 166 -4.08 -9.57 -10.76
CA GLN A 166 -5.02 -9.66 -11.87
C GLN A 166 -5.43 -11.13 -12.14
N PRO A 167 -6.65 -11.38 -12.65
CA PRO A 167 -7.14 -12.75 -12.90
C PRO A 167 -6.27 -13.56 -13.86
N ASN A 168 -5.53 -12.89 -14.74
CA ASN A 168 -4.61 -13.51 -15.70
C ASN A 168 -3.23 -13.82 -15.11
N GLY A 169 -3.05 -13.67 -13.79
CA GLY A 169 -1.80 -13.95 -13.09
C GLY A 169 -0.75 -12.84 -13.16
N TYR A 170 -1.15 -11.63 -13.57
CA TYR A 170 -0.22 -10.50 -13.60
C TYR A 170 -0.24 -9.69 -12.29
N MET A 171 0.95 -9.34 -11.85
CA MET A 171 1.24 -8.37 -10.80
C MET A 171 1.54 -7.03 -11.47
N ILE A 172 0.70 -6.03 -11.25
CA ILE A 172 0.75 -4.72 -11.93
C ILE A 172 1.38 -3.68 -11.02
N TYR A 173 2.17 -2.76 -11.60
CA TYR A 173 2.69 -1.56 -10.95
C TYR A 173 2.57 -0.33 -11.87
N GLY A 174 2.72 0.88 -11.32
CA GLY A 174 2.68 2.13 -12.08
C GLY A 174 1.25 2.65 -12.35
N ALA A 175 0.27 2.13 -11.63
CA ALA A 175 -1.12 2.59 -11.68
C ALA A 175 -1.65 2.74 -10.25
N GLU A 176 -1.07 3.67 -9.49
CA GLU A 176 -1.41 3.89 -8.09
C GLU A 176 -2.05 5.25 -7.88
N LEU A 177 -3.14 5.28 -7.11
CA LEU A 177 -3.93 6.47 -6.88
C LEU A 177 -4.08 6.67 -5.37
N HIS A 178 -3.77 7.87 -4.93
CA HIS A 178 -3.78 8.22 -3.52
C HIS A 178 -4.57 9.50 -3.32
N TYR A 179 -5.55 9.46 -2.44
CA TYR A 179 -6.42 10.59 -2.11
C TYR A 179 -6.32 10.89 -0.63
N THR A 180 -6.11 12.15 -0.30
CA THR A 180 -6.18 12.64 1.07
C THR A 180 -7.45 13.46 1.20
N LEU A 181 -8.31 13.10 2.17
CA LEU A 181 -9.58 13.74 2.44
C LEU A 181 -9.53 14.44 3.78
N SER A 182 -10.42 15.41 3.98
CA SER A 182 -10.69 16.01 5.29
C SER A 182 -11.06 14.94 6.33
N SER A 183 -10.87 15.24 7.61
CA SER A 183 -11.10 14.27 8.70
C SER A 183 -12.55 13.80 8.85
N ASP A 184 -13.50 14.56 8.30
CA ASP A 184 -14.94 14.26 8.23
C ASP A 184 -15.35 13.66 6.86
N ALA A 185 -14.38 13.48 5.96
CA ALA A 185 -14.57 12.98 4.60
C ALA A 185 -15.52 13.84 3.75
N SER A 186 -15.57 15.16 3.97
CA SER A 186 -16.43 16.06 3.19
C SER A 186 -15.83 16.46 1.85
N GLU A 187 -14.50 16.45 1.72
CA GLU A 187 -13.79 16.87 0.50
C GLU A 187 -12.43 16.15 0.34
N ILE A 188 -11.97 16.07 -0.91
CA ILE A 188 -10.61 15.66 -1.24
C ILE A 188 -9.72 16.90 -1.18
N ILE A 189 -8.70 16.89 -0.29
CA ILE A 189 -7.78 18.01 -0.07
C ILE A 189 -6.45 17.83 -0.79
N ASP A 190 -6.09 16.60 -1.19
CA ASP A 190 -4.87 16.32 -1.96
C ASP A 190 -5.03 15.04 -2.79
N THR A 191 -4.39 15.02 -3.96
CA THR A 191 -4.41 13.87 -4.87
C THR A 191 -3.01 13.58 -5.41
N LEU A 192 -2.68 12.29 -5.48
CA LEU A 192 -1.55 11.79 -6.25
C LEU A 192 -2.06 10.68 -7.17
N GLU A 193 -2.24 10.99 -8.43
CA GLU A 193 -2.73 10.08 -9.47
C GLU A 193 -1.55 9.70 -10.37
N TYR A 194 -0.86 8.60 -9.99
CA TYR A 194 0.26 8.10 -10.77
C TYR A 194 -0.21 6.98 -11.71
N PHE A 195 -0.35 7.32 -12.97
CA PHE A 195 -0.73 6.40 -14.03
C PHE A 195 0.16 6.67 -15.25
N ASN A 196 1.36 6.08 -15.21
CA ASN A 196 2.34 6.25 -16.28
C ASN A 196 2.60 4.90 -16.94
N GLU A 197 1.71 4.50 -17.88
CA GLU A 197 1.80 3.22 -18.58
C GLU A 197 2.07 2.04 -17.63
N TYR A 198 1.02 1.58 -16.95
CA TYR A 198 1.17 0.46 -16.04
C TYR A 198 1.79 -0.76 -16.73
N ARG A 199 2.63 -1.46 -15.99
CA ARG A 199 3.32 -2.65 -16.45
C ARG A 199 3.07 -3.80 -15.50
N GLY A 200 3.20 -5.03 -16.01
CA GLY A 200 2.97 -6.21 -15.20
C GLY A 200 3.96 -7.32 -15.45
N TYR A 201 4.13 -8.13 -14.43
CA TYR A 201 4.92 -9.34 -14.47
C TYR A 201 4.10 -10.55 -14.05
N GLN A 202 4.34 -11.68 -14.67
CA GLN A 202 3.97 -12.97 -14.10
C GLN A 202 5.05 -13.45 -13.13
N SER A 203 4.74 -14.47 -12.31
CA SER A 203 5.72 -15.05 -11.39
C SER A 203 6.95 -15.59 -12.11
N MET A 204 8.13 -15.16 -11.68
CA MET A 204 9.43 -15.54 -12.23
C MET A 204 10.46 -15.73 -11.09
N PRO A 205 10.37 -16.82 -10.28
CA PRO A 205 11.17 -16.97 -9.05
C PRO A 205 12.69 -16.93 -9.25
N ASN A 206 13.16 -17.22 -10.46
CA ASN A 206 14.59 -17.25 -10.80
C ASN A 206 15.09 -15.96 -11.46
N LYS A 207 14.25 -14.93 -11.63
CA LYS A 207 14.61 -13.69 -12.31
C LYS A 207 14.58 -12.50 -11.37
N THR A 208 15.54 -11.61 -11.57
CA THR A 208 15.48 -10.24 -11.05
C THR A 208 14.67 -9.39 -11.98
N ILE A 209 13.69 -8.67 -11.47
CA ILE A 209 12.90 -7.70 -12.21
C ILE A 209 13.23 -6.27 -11.77
N SER A 210 12.87 -5.30 -12.60
CA SER A 210 12.95 -3.88 -12.26
C SER A 210 11.61 -3.23 -12.49
N ILE A 211 11.07 -2.60 -11.45
CA ILE A 211 9.92 -1.71 -11.54
C ILE A 211 10.43 -0.27 -11.64
N VAL A 212 9.89 0.49 -12.58
CA VAL A 212 10.53 1.71 -13.07
C VAL A 212 9.61 2.92 -12.89
N TYR A 213 10.15 3.96 -12.21
CA TYR A 213 9.51 5.24 -11.89
C TYR A 213 10.51 6.37 -12.19
N GLU A 214 10.99 6.46 -13.45
CA GLU A 214 12.11 7.35 -13.84
C GLU A 214 11.82 8.85 -13.72
N ASP A 215 10.57 9.22 -13.63
CA ASP A 215 10.09 10.59 -13.44
C ASP A 215 10.00 11.01 -11.96
N LEU A 216 10.11 10.06 -11.03
CA LEU A 216 10.05 10.32 -9.60
C LEU A 216 11.44 10.35 -8.96
N ASP A 217 11.67 11.33 -8.08
CA ASP A 217 12.87 11.44 -7.24
C ASP A 217 12.76 10.68 -5.89
N TYR A 218 11.64 10.00 -5.68
CA TYR A 218 11.35 9.20 -4.49
C TYR A 218 10.73 7.85 -4.88
N ILE A 219 10.70 6.92 -3.94
CA ILE A 219 10.07 5.62 -4.12
C ILE A 219 8.61 5.73 -3.68
N PRO A 220 7.62 5.58 -4.58
CA PRO A 220 6.22 5.69 -4.20
C PRO A 220 5.78 4.51 -3.33
N VAL A 221 4.73 4.73 -2.52
CA VAL A 221 4.25 3.73 -1.58
C VAL A 221 3.78 2.45 -2.27
N GLY A 222 3.19 2.55 -3.45
CA GLY A 222 2.78 1.39 -4.25
C GLY A 222 3.96 0.55 -4.73
N ALA A 223 5.11 1.16 -5.04
CA ALA A 223 6.32 0.42 -5.38
C ALA A 223 6.88 -0.35 -4.18
N VAL A 224 6.85 0.26 -2.97
CA VAL A 224 7.24 -0.40 -1.73
C VAL A 224 6.29 -1.57 -1.43
N PHE A 225 4.97 -1.32 -1.54
CA PHE A 225 3.97 -2.36 -1.35
C PHE A 225 4.15 -3.51 -2.33
N PHE A 226 4.30 -3.22 -3.63
CA PHE A 226 4.55 -4.23 -4.67
C PHE A 226 5.75 -5.10 -4.33
N LEU A 227 6.87 -4.49 -3.93
CA LEU A 227 8.08 -5.20 -3.58
C LEU A 227 7.85 -6.13 -2.38
N LEU A 228 7.29 -5.62 -1.28
CA LEU A 228 7.05 -6.39 -0.06
C LEU A 228 6.02 -7.51 -0.26
N TYR A 229 4.98 -7.25 -1.06
CA TYR A 229 3.88 -8.18 -1.30
C TYR A 229 4.28 -9.32 -2.25
N TYR A 230 5.06 -9.00 -3.31
CA TYR A 230 5.40 -9.95 -4.37
C TYR A 230 6.86 -10.43 -4.33
N GLU A 231 7.65 -10.11 -3.32
CA GLU A 231 9.07 -10.46 -3.26
C GLU A 231 9.34 -11.95 -3.51
N ARG A 232 8.46 -12.83 -3.03
CA ARG A 232 8.60 -14.30 -3.18
C ARG A 232 8.33 -14.81 -4.60
N GLN A 233 7.75 -13.98 -5.46
CA GLN A 233 7.45 -14.33 -6.85
C GLN A 233 8.66 -14.14 -7.78
N PHE A 234 9.74 -13.54 -7.26
CA PHE A 234 10.94 -13.19 -8.02
C PHE A 234 12.21 -13.54 -7.23
N LYS A 235 13.34 -13.67 -7.93
CA LYS A 235 14.64 -13.78 -7.28
C LYS A 235 14.97 -12.50 -6.50
N SER A 236 14.69 -11.35 -7.08
CA SER A 236 14.75 -10.03 -6.43
C SER A 236 13.97 -9.00 -7.23
N ILE A 237 13.54 -7.92 -6.58
CA ILE A 237 12.89 -6.77 -7.21
C ILE A 237 13.77 -5.54 -6.98
N ARG A 238 14.00 -4.78 -8.06
CA ARG A 238 14.68 -3.48 -8.01
C ARG A 238 13.66 -2.40 -8.32
N ILE A 239 13.67 -1.34 -7.53
CA ILE A 239 12.89 -0.13 -7.80
C ILE A 239 13.86 0.89 -8.41
N VAL A 240 13.54 1.36 -9.60
CA VAL A 240 14.36 2.34 -10.33
C VAL A 240 13.60 3.65 -10.34
N THR A 241 14.15 4.66 -9.68
CA THR A 241 13.65 6.04 -9.72
C THR A 241 14.58 6.92 -10.54
N LYS A 242 14.31 8.22 -10.60
CA LYS A 242 15.14 9.18 -11.33
C LYS A 242 16.60 9.12 -10.88
N ASP A 243 16.84 9.12 -9.56
CA ASP A 243 18.16 9.30 -8.99
C ASP A 243 18.71 8.04 -8.30
N TYR A 244 17.88 7.00 -8.06
CA TYR A 244 18.26 5.82 -7.28
C TYR A 244 17.84 4.52 -7.94
N VAL A 245 18.62 3.48 -7.69
CA VAL A 245 18.20 2.07 -7.79
C VAL A 245 18.15 1.52 -6.38
N THR A 246 16.98 1.05 -5.98
CA THR A 246 16.75 0.55 -4.63
C THR A 246 16.36 -0.92 -4.69
N THR A 247 16.88 -1.71 -3.78
CA THR A 247 16.47 -3.11 -3.59
C THR A 247 16.34 -3.42 -2.11
N LEU A 248 15.49 -4.40 -1.80
CA LEU A 248 15.38 -4.95 -0.46
C LEU A 248 16.38 -6.11 -0.33
N ILE A 249 17.16 -6.10 0.74
CA ILE A 249 18.06 -7.17 1.11
C ILE A 249 17.59 -7.74 2.43
N ARG A 250 17.56 -9.06 2.55
CA ARG A 250 17.27 -9.70 3.84
C ARG A 250 18.56 -10.17 4.49
N GLY A 251 18.76 -9.73 5.72
CA GLY A 251 19.86 -10.17 6.57
C GLY A 251 19.72 -11.65 6.99
N LYS A 252 20.70 -12.14 7.78
CA LYS A 252 20.69 -13.52 8.30
C LYS A 252 19.45 -13.83 9.15
N ASP A 253 18.93 -12.83 9.85
CA ASP A 253 17.73 -12.93 10.70
C ASP A 253 16.44 -12.65 9.94
N ASN A 254 16.49 -12.63 8.59
CA ASN A 254 15.38 -12.31 7.69
C ASN A 254 14.83 -10.87 7.84
N GLU A 255 15.54 -10.01 8.56
CA GLU A 255 15.17 -8.60 8.70
C GLU A 255 15.39 -7.86 7.38
N PRO A 256 14.37 -7.10 6.91
CA PRO A 256 14.47 -6.35 5.67
C PRO A 256 15.36 -5.11 5.85
N SER A 257 16.29 -4.94 4.94
CA SER A 257 17.14 -3.75 4.86
C SER A 257 17.10 -3.15 3.46
N TRP A 258 16.98 -1.84 3.36
CA TRP A 258 16.98 -1.14 2.10
C TRP A 258 18.41 -0.83 1.65
N PHE A 259 18.70 -1.17 0.40
CA PHE A 259 19.96 -0.85 -0.23
C PHE A 259 19.72 0.09 -1.41
N HIS A 260 20.32 1.29 -1.36
CA HIS A 260 20.16 2.35 -2.34
C HIS A 260 21.48 2.61 -3.07
N VAL A 261 21.40 2.70 -4.39
CA VAL A 261 22.54 3.07 -5.24
C VAL A 261 22.15 4.31 -6.04
N VAL A 262 22.98 5.35 -5.97
CA VAL A 262 22.78 6.56 -6.78
C VAL A 262 23.02 6.23 -8.26
N ARG A 263 22.11 6.63 -9.12
CA ARG A 263 22.24 6.46 -10.56
C ARG A 263 23.20 7.50 -11.12
N THR A 264 24.26 7.03 -11.72
CA THR A 264 25.14 7.91 -12.50
C THR A 264 24.47 8.16 -13.85
N PRO A 265 24.11 9.41 -14.21
CA PRO A 265 23.52 9.70 -15.51
C PRO A 265 24.45 9.23 -16.62
N PRO A 266 23.92 8.66 -17.72
CA PRO A 266 24.75 8.21 -18.83
C PRO A 266 25.58 9.38 -19.38
N LYS A 267 26.90 9.20 -19.46
CA LYS A 267 27.79 10.20 -20.03
C LYS A 267 27.28 10.57 -21.42
N LYS A 268 26.85 11.81 -21.63
CA LYS A 268 26.45 12.31 -22.96
C LYS A 268 27.57 12.01 -23.92
N LYS A 269 27.38 11.11 -24.88
CA LYS A 269 28.33 10.86 -25.97
C LYS A 269 28.57 12.19 -26.68
N LYS A 270 29.78 12.75 -26.55
CA LYS A 270 30.17 13.94 -27.33
C LYS A 270 29.94 13.59 -28.79
N LYS A 271 28.98 14.25 -29.44
CA LYS A 271 28.82 14.18 -30.89
C LYS A 271 30.20 14.54 -31.46
N LYS A 272 30.87 13.58 -32.10
CA LYS A 272 32.05 13.89 -32.92
C LYS A 272 31.58 14.91 -33.98
N LYS A 273 32.09 16.14 -33.88
CA LYS A 273 31.94 17.10 -34.94
C LYS A 273 32.57 16.43 -36.17
N SER A 274 31.77 16.05 -37.15
CA SER A 274 32.28 15.78 -38.50
C SER A 274 32.81 17.12 -39.03
N ASN A 275 34.12 17.26 -39.14
CA ASN A 275 34.68 18.34 -39.89
C ASN A 275 34.24 18.19 -41.36
N PRO A 276 33.93 19.33 -42.03
CA PRO A 276 33.54 19.34 -43.45
C PRO A 276 34.67 18.88 -44.37
#